data_a3330fefed2ad20b63d3280600890ede
#
_entry.id   a3330fefed2ad20b63d3280600890ede
#
_cell.length_a   1.000
_cell.length_b   1.000
_cell.length_c   1.000
_cell.angle_alpha   90.00
_cell.angle_beta   90.00
_cell.angle_gamma   90.00
#
_symmetry.space_group_name_H-M   'P 1'
#
loop_
_entity.id
_entity.type
_entity.pdbx_description
1 polymer ?
#
loop_
_entity_poly.entity_id
_entity_poly.type
_entity_poly.pdbx_seq_one_letter_code
_entity_poly.pdbx_strand_id
1 'polypeptide(L)'
;MNWIQLGIDVSLNDITRNTFPYLIFKHSTRCSISNMVLSRFERNHKNVSGEFYLLDLLIHRAISNNISSYFDVEHESPQILFINNGVCKLALSHNAINTFKYTDHF
;
A
#
# COMPACT_ATOMS: atom_id res chain seq x y z
N MET A 1 6.86 11.85 -4.82
CA MET A 1 6.76 10.60 -4.04
C MET A 1 7.39 9.46 -4.82
N ASN A 2 8.21 8.67 -4.18
CA ASN A 2 8.93 7.58 -4.84
C ASN A 2 8.30 6.23 -4.46
N TRP A 3 7.54 5.68 -5.38
CA TRP A 3 6.98 4.34 -5.21
C TRP A 3 8.02 3.27 -5.56
N ILE A 4 8.14 2.27 -4.70
CA ILE A 4 8.86 1.04 -5.01
C ILE A 4 7.83 0.05 -5.55
N GLN A 5 8.08 -0.50 -6.72
CA GLN A 5 7.12 -1.38 -7.40
C GLN A 5 7.20 -2.79 -6.81
N LEU A 6 6.16 -3.17 -6.06
CA LEU A 6 6.09 -4.50 -5.46
C LEU A 6 5.79 -5.54 -6.55
N GLY A 7 6.62 -6.54 -6.62
CA GLY A 7 6.56 -7.57 -7.67
C GLY A 7 7.47 -7.30 -8.87
N ILE A 8 8.08 -6.10 -8.93
CA ILE A 8 9.02 -5.71 -9.99
C ILE A 8 10.38 -5.40 -9.37
N ASP A 9 10.41 -4.39 -8.48
CA ASP A 9 11.65 -3.94 -7.85
C ASP A 9 12.02 -4.81 -6.65
N VAL A 10 11.01 -5.24 -5.90
CA VAL A 10 11.17 -6.07 -4.70
C VAL A 10 10.07 -7.12 -4.65
N SER A 11 10.33 -8.22 -3.95
CA SER A 11 9.33 -9.26 -3.70
C SER A 11 8.61 -9.00 -2.36
N LEU A 12 7.47 -9.67 -2.18
CA LEU A 12 6.77 -9.63 -0.89
C LEU A 12 7.64 -10.20 0.23
N ASN A 13 8.39 -11.28 -0.04
CA ASN A 13 9.28 -11.86 0.95
C ASN A 13 10.38 -10.88 1.39
N ASP A 14 10.84 -10.02 0.48
CA ASP A 14 11.85 -9.03 0.82
C ASP A 14 11.31 -8.01 1.84
N ILE A 15 10.09 -7.53 1.65
CA ILE A 15 9.54 -6.47 2.50
C ILE A 15 8.98 -6.99 3.82
N THR A 16 8.50 -8.23 3.88
CA THR A 16 7.95 -8.79 5.11
C THR A 16 9.01 -9.00 6.20
N ARG A 17 10.28 -8.97 5.84
CA ARG A 17 11.39 -9.02 6.80
C ARG A 17 11.65 -7.69 7.48
N ASN A 18 11.12 -6.60 6.93
CA ASN A 18 11.39 -5.27 7.44
C ASN A 18 10.68 -5.04 8.76
N THR A 19 11.41 -4.46 9.72
CA THR A 19 10.85 -4.06 11.02
C THR A 19 10.47 -2.60 11.08
N PHE A 20 11.03 -1.77 10.17
CA PHE A 20 10.67 -0.37 10.07
C PHE A 20 9.28 -0.19 9.46
N PRO A 21 8.63 0.97 9.66
CA PRO A 21 7.31 1.23 9.11
C PRO A 21 7.33 1.29 7.58
N TYR A 22 6.32 0.73 6.94
CA TYR A 22 6.12 0.88 5.50
C TYR A 22 4.64 0.81 5.16
N LEU A 23 4.32 1.23 3.94
CA LEU A 23 2.95 1.24 3.44
C LEU A 23 2.89 0.50 2.11
N ILE A 24 1.85 -0.32 1.95
CA ILE A 24 1.52 -0.95 0.68
C ILE A 24 0.25 -0.31 0.14
N PHE A 25 0.29 0.14 -1.12
CA PHE A 25 -0.88 0.63 -1.83
C PHE A 25 -1.27 -0.37 -2.91
N LYS A 26 -2.43 -1.00 -2.75
CA LYS A 26 -3.01 -1.88 -3.76
C LYS A 26 -3.80 -1.04 -4.75
N HIS A 27 -3.36 -1.05 -6.00
CA HIS A 27 -3.88 -0.18 -7.05
C HIS A 27 -4.35 -0.99 -8.25
N SER A 28 -5.49 -0.57 -8.82
CA SER A 28 -5.97 -1.08 -10.09
C SER A 28 -5.82 0.02 -11.15
N THR A 29 -4.93 -0.19 -12.11
CA THR A 29 -4.62 0.80 -13.15
C THR A 29 -5.79 1.07 -14.10
N ARG A 30 -6.76 0.15 -14.17
CA ARG A 30 -7.94 0.30 -15.04
C ARG A 30 -9.15 0.88 -14.32
N CYS A 31 -9.04 1.16 -13.03
CA CYS A 31 -10.14 1.69 -12.24
C CYS A 31 -9.97 3.19 -12.04
N SER A 32 -10.93 3.98 -12.51
CA SER A 32 -10.87 5.44 -12.38
C SER A 32 -10.90 5.88 -10.93
N ILE A 33 -11.64 5.18 -10.07
CA ILE A 33 -11.68 5.47 -8.64
C ILE A 33 -10.32 5.21 -8.00
N SER A 34 -9.68 4.10 -8.34
CA SER A 34 -8.35 3.79 -7.84
C SER A 34 -7.32 4.82 -8.28
N ASN A 35 -7.38 5.25 -9.54
CA ASN A 35 -6.50 6.30 -10.06
C ASN A 35 -6.68 7.62 -9.33
N MET A 36 -7.92 8.01 -9.05
CA MET A 36 -8.23 9.24 -8.34
C MET A 36 -7.73 9.19 -6.89
N VAL A 37 -7.94 8.07 -6.21
CA VAL A 37 -7.49 7.90 -4.83
C VAL A 37 -5.97 7.91 -4.75
N LEU A 38 -5.30 7.25 -5.69
CA LEU A 38 -3.83 7.26 -5.76
C LEU A 38 -3.29 8.68 -5.97
N SER A 39 -3.87 9.44 -6.88
CA SER A 39 -3.45 10.82 -7.14
C SER A 39 -3.61 11.70 -5.90
N ARG A 40 -4.70 11.55 -5.16
CA ARG A 40 -4.92 12.28 -3.92
C ARG A 40 -3.93 11.88 -2.83
N PHE A 41 -3.66 10.59 -2.72
CA PHE A 41 -2.67 10.09 -1.77
C PHE A 41 -1.30 10.69 -2.06
N GLU A 42 -0.89 10.69 -3.32
CA GLU A 42 0.39 11.27 -3.74
C GLU A 42 0.49 12.76 -3.42
N ARG A 43 -0.58 13.52 -3.66
CA ARG A 43 -0.61 14.96 -3.33
C ARG A 43 -0.50 15.20 -1.83
N ASN A 44 -1.20 14.41 -1.03
CA ASN A 44 -1.22 14.56 0.42
C ASN A 44 0.10 14.13 1.06
N HIS A 45 0.91 13.34 0.35
CA HIS A 45 2.18 12.81 0.85
C HIS A 45 3.38 13.29 0.04
N LYS A 46 3.23 14.39 -0.67
CA LYS A 46 4.23 14.90 -1.63
C LYS A 46 5.61 15.11 -1.00
N ASN A 47 5.66 15.56 0.24
CA ASN A 47 6.90 15.86 0.94
C ASN A 47 7.19 14.90 2.09
N VAL A 48 6.51 13.76 2.10
CA VAL A 48 6.66 12.75 3.16
C VAL A 48 7.72 11.74 2.75
N SER A 49 8.71 11.53 3.62
CA SER A 49 9.70 10.47 3.44
C SER A 49 9.21 9.19 4.09
N GLY A 50 9.42 8.07 3.42
CA GLY A 50 9.02 6.76 3.94
C GLY A 50 9.19 5.68 2.88
N GLU A 51 8.91 4.46 3.29
CA GLU A 51 8.92 3.31 2.39
C GLU A 51 7.50 3.07 1.89
N PHE A 52 7.28 3.34 0.61
CA PHE A 52 5.98 3.22 -0.03
C PHE A 52 6.06 2.23 -1.18
N TYR A 53 5.29 1.15 -1.08
CA TYR A 53 5.25 0.10 -2.08
C TYR A 53 3.93 0.15 -2.84
N LEU A 54 4.02 0.21 -4.17
CA LEU A 54 2.86 0.20 -5.05
C LEU A 54 2.69 -1.17 -5.67
N LEU A 55 1.51 -1.76 -5.54
CA LEU A 55 1.16 -3.02 -6.16
C LEU A 55 0.09 -2.80 -7.22
N ASP A 56 0.42 -3.12 -8.47
CA ASP A 56 -0.58 -3.22 -9.53
C ASP A 56 -1.23 -4.59 -9.45
N LEU A 57 -2.43 -4.64 -8.88
CA LEU A 57 -3.09 -5.91 -8.62
C LEU A 57 -3.60 -6.59 -9.89
N LEU A 58 -3.73 -5.87 -11.00
CA LEU A 58 -4.13 -6.47 -12.27
C LEU A 58 -3.03 -7.38 -12.83
N ILE A 59 -1.76 -6.99 -12.60
CA ILE A 59 -0.60 -7.77 -13.04
C ILE A 59 -0.22 -8.79 -11.97
N HIS A 60 -0.30 -8.42 -10.69
CA HIS A 60 0.23 -9.20 -9.58
C HIS A 60 -0.87 -9.68 -8.63
N ARG A 61 -1.91 -10.31 -9.16
CA ARG A 61 -3.03 -10.80 -8.34
C ARG A 61 -2.59 -11.77 -7.26
N ALA A 62 -1.66 -12.66 -7.57
CA ALA A 62 -1.15 -13.63 -6.60
C ALA A 62 -0.48 -12.93 -5.41
N ILE A 63 0.29 -11.88 -5.66
CA ILE A 63 0.92 -11.10 -4.58
C ILE A 63 -0.15 -10.43 -3.73
N SER A 64 -1.19 -9.86 -4.34
CA SER A 64 -2.31 -9.25 -3.62
C SER A 64 -3.00 -10.25 -2.69
N ASN A 65 -3.23 -11.48 -3.17
CA ASN A 65 -3.82 -12.54 -2.37
C ASN A 65 -2.91 -12.95 -1.21
N ASN A 66 -1.60 -13.03 -1.46
CA ASN A 66 -0.61 -13.36 -0.44
C ASN A 66 -0.53 -12.28 0.65
N ILE A 67 -0.66 -11.01 0.28
CA ILE A 67 -0.72 -9.91 1.25
C ILE A 67 -1.92 -10.10 2.18
N SER A 68 -3.08 -10.39 1.63
CA SER A 68 -4.31 -10.62 2.41
C SER A 68 -4.14 -11.76 3.40
N SER A 69 -3.54 -12.86 2.97
CA SER A 69 -3.31 -14.03 3.81
C SER A 69 -2.25 -13.75 4.88
N TYR A 70 -1.14 -13.12 4.48
CA TYR A 70 -0.01 -12.90 5.38
C TYR A 70 -0.37 -11.94 6.51
N PHE A 71 -1.06 -10.85 6.20
CA PHE A 71 -1.41 -9.81 7.18
C PHE A 71 -2.79 -9.99 7.80
N ASP A 72 -3.54 -11.02 7.38
CA ASP A 72 -4.91 -11.28 7.84
C ASP A 72 -5.81 -10.06 7.61
N VAL A 73 -5.80 -9.53 6.39
CA VAL A 73 -6.58 -8.36 5.99
C VAL A 73 -7.40 -8.74 4.76
N GLU A 74 -8.72 -8.53 4.83
CA GLU A 74 -9.60 -8.78 3.70
C GLU A 74 -9.19 -7.92 2.50
N HIS A 75 -9.12 -8.54 1.33
CA HIS A 75 -8.73 -7.85 0.10
C HIS A 75 -9.77 -6.82 -0.31
N GLU A 76 -9.30 -5.61 -0.61
CA GLU A 76 -10.09 -4.56 -1.24
C GLU A 76 -9.20 -3.78 -2.21
N SER A 77 -9.81 -2.98 -3.09
CA SER A 77 -9.07 -2.16 -4.05
C SER A 77 -9.87 -0.89 -4.41
N PRO A 78 -9.29 0.31 -4.31
CA PRO A 78 -7.96 0.58 -3.79
C PRO A 78 -7.89 0.33 -2.29
N GLN A 79 -6.72 -0.09 -1.82
CA GLN A 79 -6.51 -0.37 -0.40
C GLN A 79 -5.09 0.01 -0.01
N ILE A 80 -4.94 0.60 1.18
CA ILE A 80 -3.63 0.76 1.79
C ILE A 80 -3.52 -0.11 3.03
N LEU A 81 -2.32 -0.64 3.27
CA LEU A 81 -1.95 -1.32 4.50
C LEU A 81 -0.74 -0.61 5.08
N PHE A 82 -0.87 -0.14 6.31
CA PHE A 82 0.25 0.43 7.06
C PHE A 82 0.82 -0.63 7.99
N ILE A 83 2.09 -0.96 7.76
CA ILE A 83 2.79 -2.05 8.46
C ILE A 83 3.86 -1.45 9.34
N ASN A 84 3.97 -1.93 10.58
CA ASN A 84 5.05 -1.57 11.48
C ASN A 84 5.41 -2.80 12.33
N ASN A 85 6.70 -3.08 12.46
CA ASN A 85 7.20 -4.25 13.16
C ASN A 85 6.58 -5.56 12.62
N GLY A 86 6.40 -5.64 11.30
CA GLY A 86 5.86 -6.82 10.65
C GLY A 86 4.37 -7.05 10.84
N VAL A 87 3.66 -6.11 11.46
CA VAL A 87 2.22 -6.22 11.76
C VAL A 87 1.46 -5.13 11.03
N CYS A 88 0.32 -5.49 10.42
CA CYS A 88 -0.58 -4.50 9.84
C CYS A 88 -1.30 -3.75 10.96
N LYS A 89 -0.96 -2.48 11.11
CA LYS A 89 -1.54 -1.61 12.15
C LYS A 89 -2.83 -0.96 11.69
N LEU A 90 -3.00 -0.77 10.39
CA LEU A 90 -4.14 -0.08 9.82
C LEU A 90 -4.31 -0.51 8.38
N ALA A 91 -5.55 -0.82 7.99
CA ALA A 91 -5.92 -1.06 6.61
C ALA A 91 -7.12 -0.18 6.27
N LEU A 92 -7.02 0.59 5.21
CA LEU A 92 -8.09 1.47 4.74
C LEU A 92 -8.33 1.22 3.27
N SER A 93 -9.58 1.38 2.83
CA SER A 93 -9.95 1.16 1.44
C SER A 93 -10.84 2.28 0.92
N HIS A 94 -10.86 2.42 -0.41
CA HIS A 94 -11.70 3.38 -1.12
C HIS A 94 -11.48 4.80 -0.58
N ASN A 95 -12.55 5.54 -0.34
CA ASN A 95 -12.45 6.94 0.10
C ASN A 95 -11.83 7.12 1.49
N ALA A 96 -11.84 6.10 2.33
CA ALA A 96 -11.20 6.17 3.65
C ALA A 96 -9.69 6.39 3.54
N ILE A 97 -9.07 6.01 2.44
CA ILE A 97 -7.64 6.26 2.19
C ILE A 97 -7.31 7.75 2.26
N ASN A 98 -8.25 8.61 1.87
CA ASN A 98 -8.06 10.07 1.88
C ASN A 98 -7.87 10.64 3.29
N THR A 99 -8.28 9.91 4.33
CA THR A 99 -8.14 10.34 5.72
C THR A 99 -6.78 9.97 6.32
N PHE A 100 -6.02 9.13 5.63
CA PHE A 100 -4.74 8.66 6.13
C PHE A 100 -3.65 9.70 5.97
N LYS A 101 -2.87 9.91 7.04
CA LYS A 101 -1.65 10.72 7.01
C LYS A 101 -0.51 9.92 7.61
N TYR A 102 0.46 9.59 6.80
CA TYR A 102 1.59 8.75 7.20
C TYR A 102 2.32 9.33 8.42
N THR A 103 2.47 10.66 8.46
CA THR A 103 3.17 11.35 9.54
C THR A 103 2.47 11.26 10.89
N ASP A 104 1.17 10.95 10.93
CA ASP A 104 0.41 10.79 12.18
C ASP A 104 0.77 9.49 12.91
N HIS A 105 1.54 8.59 12.28
CA HIS A 105 1.85 7.26 12.80
C HIS A 105 3.29 7.10 13.29
N PHE A 106 3.95 8.21 13.54
CA PHE A 106 5.31 8.25 14.10
C PHE A 106 5.36 8.93 15.45
#